data_decf8811e2758ffa49a7fe25760fde48
#
_entry.id   decf8811e2758ffa49a7fe25760fde48
#
_cell.length_a   1.000
_cell.length_b   1.000
_cell.length_c   1.000
_cell.angle_alpha   90.00
_cell.angle_beta   90.00
_cell.angle_gamma   90.00
#
_symmetry.space_group_name_H-M   'P 1'
#
loop_
_entity.id
_entity.type
_entity.pdbx_description
1 polymer ?
#
loop_
_entity_poly.entity_id
_entity_poly.type
_entity_poly.pdbx_seq_one_letter_code
_entity_poly.pdbx_strand_id
1 'polypeptide(L)'
;MKKILFFPLLKMQSGHHQVAEALMHLLSTHLDDVTVKKIDLMSDTNKVLEKIISAGYLKWIRHLPATYNKAYKNMFYGAESRETEFKWYQPLFTRKMLQIIDEENPDLIICTHSFPSTILSKLKMKGKCDVPVINVYTDFFVNCVWGRKGIDAHFLPSREVKLQLMNQKSTPANMFVTGIPVHEEIQKRKIKKESDFKAADRPNILIAGGNSGLGSIARLLDGLQESSDFNFLVLCGNNKKLYEDIKGWNSDHIKPLPYLSSREEMNELYDQADAIVTKPGGVTISEALKKKLPIFIHSALPGQEEINMKYLKAEGLVFELDLEASLEEQLKTVMMDETRLRRLQGAVERYEQELEIYTDLQLAEVIRVILKGRQNMQEVLIRNNAGLLFPLRD
;
A
#
# COMPACT_ATOMS: atom_id res chain seq x y z
N MET A 1 2.05 -18.82 -23.71
CA MET A 1 1.64 -17.79 -22.72
C MET A 1 2.22 -18.14 -21.38
N LYS A 2 2.89 -17.21 -20.71
CA LYS A 2 3.46 -17.36 -19.36
C LYS A 2 2.38 -17.13 -18.31
N LYS A 3 2.30 -17.98 -17.28
CA LYS A 3 1.28 -17.88 -16.23
C LYS A 3 1.87 -17.27 -14.96
N ILE A 4 1.26 -16.21 -14.45
CA ILE A 4 1.66 -15.51 -13.22
C ILE A 4 0.57 -15.63 -12.18
N LEU A 5 0.91 -16.15 -11.00
CA LEU A 5 -0.01 -16.24 -9.86
C LEU A 5 0.24 -15.12 -8.87
N PHE A 6 -0.85 -14.53 -8.37
CA PHE A 6 -0.85 -13.50 -7.34
C PHE A 6 -1.49 -14.00 -6.04
N PHE A 7 -0.81 -13.77 -4.91
CA PHE A 7 -1.27 -14.19 -3.59
C PHE A 7 -1.44 -12.99 -2.63
N PRO A 8 -2.65 -12.36 -2.59
CA PRO A 8 -2.96 -11.28 -1.64
C PRO A 8 -3.45 -11.73 -0.26
N LEU A 9 -3.79 -13.00 -0.05
CA LEU A 9 -4.15 -13.74 1.16
C LEU A 9 -5.64 -13.93 1.45
N LEU A 10 -6.47 -12.92 1.66
CA LEU A 10 -7.88 -13.03 2.08
C LEU A 10 -8.80 -12.49 0.98
N LYS A 11 -10.08 -12.94 0.94
CA LYS A 11 -11.08 -12.36 0.00
C LYS A 11 -11.47 -10.93 0.34
N MET A 12 -11.26 -10.53 1.58
CA MET A 12 -11.58 -9.17 2.02
C MET A 12 -10.69 -8.16 1.29
N GLN A 13 -11.32 -7.24 0.56
CA GLN A 13 -10.65 -6.16 -0.14
C GLN A 13 -9.74 -5.38 0.82
N SER A 14 -8.46 -5.34 0.51
CA SER A 14 -7.41 -4.70 1.31
C SER A 14 -6.36 -4.08 0.40
N GLY A 15 -5.42 -3.32 0.96
CA GLY A 15 -4.29 -2.79 0.20
C GLY A 15 -3.50 -3.87 -0.54
N HIS A 16 -3.37 -5.07 0.04
CA HIS A 16 -2.72 -6.20 -0.63
C HIS A 16 -3.41 -6.63 -1.93
N HIS A 17 -4.75 -6.60 -1.97
CA HIS A 17 -5.52 -6.87 -3.18
C HIS A 17 -5.37 -5.75 -4.20
N GLN A 18 -5.41 -4.49 -3.76
CA GLN A 18 -5.25 -3.34 -4.64
C GLN A 18 -3.89 -3.34 -5.35
N VAL A 19 -2.80 -3.67 -4.61
CA VAL A 19 -1.46 -3.83 -5.21
C VAL A 19 -1.42 -5.00 -6.18
N ALA A 20 -2.03 -6.16 -5.83
CA ALA A 20 -2.09 -7.29 -6.74
C ALA A 20 -2.86 -6.94 -8.02
N GLU A 21 -4.02 -6.28 -7.90
CA GLU A 21 -4.85 -5.84 -9.03
C GLU A 21 -4.14 -4.80 -9.91
N ALA A 22 -3.44 -3.85 -9.31
CA ALA A 22 -2.62 -2.88 -10.02
C ALA A 22 -1.54 -3.55 -10.87
N LEU A 23 -0.80 -4.51 -10.28
CA LEU A 23 0.22 -5.27 -11.01
C LEU A 23 -0.38 -6.21 -12.07
N MET A 24 -1.52 -6.83 -11.80
CA MET A 24 -2.21 -7.68 -12.78
C MET A 24 -2.63 -6.86 -14.00
N HIS A 25 -3.21 -5.68 -13.78
CA HIS A 25 -3.58 -4.76 -14.85
C HIS A 25 -2.34 -4.34 -15.65
N LEU A 26 -1.30 -3.85 -14.98
CA LEU A 26 -0.04 -3.45 -15.58
C LEU A 26 0.56 -4.56 -16.47
N LEU A 27 0.63 -5.80 -15.96
CA LEU A 27 1.20 -6.91 -16.73
C LEU A 27 0.33 -7.30 -17.92
N SER A 28 -1.00 -7.25 -17.78
CA SER A 28 -1.92 -7.52 -18.90
C SER A 28 -1.89 -6.43 -19.97
N THR A 29 -1.59 -5.18 -19.58
CA THR A 29 -1.49 -4.05 -20.53
C THR A 29 -0.16 -4.04 -21.28
N HIS A 30 0.96 -4.37 -20.60
CA HIS A 30 2.31 -4.20 -21.16
C HIS A 30 2.98 -5.49 -21.63
N LEU A 31 2.39 -6.67 -21.37
CA LEU A 31 2.95 -7.96 -21.78
C LEU A 31 1.91 -8.81 -22.52
N ASP A 32 2.09 -9.01 -23.81
CA ASP A 32 1.12 -9.72 -24.69
C ASP A 32 1.08 -11.23 -24.44
N ASP A 33 2.11 -11.83 -23.85
CA ASP A 33 2.31 -13.28 -23.74
C ASP A 33 2.11 -13.81 -22.31
N VAL A 34 1.43 -13.06 -21.44
CA VAL A 34 1.19 -13.44 -20.06
C VAL A 34 -0.30 -13.66 -19.76
N THR A 35 -0.57 -14.58 -18.84
CA THR A 35 -1.86 -14.72 -18.16
C THR A 35 -1.66 -14.51 -16.67
N VAL A 36 -2.54 -13.73 -16.06
CA VAL A 36 -2.48 -13.41 -14.63
C VAL A 36 -3.66 -14.05 -13.90
N LYS A 37 -3.43 -14.62 -12.72
CA LYS A 37 -4.48 -15.22 -11.89
C LYS A 37 -4.25 -14.87 -10.43
N LYS A 38 -5.30 -14.36 -9.78
CA LYS A 38 -5.31 -14.08 -8.34
C LYS A 38 -5.83 -15.31 -7.58
N ILE A 39 -5.11 -15.75 -6.57
CA ILE A 39 -5.46 -16.90 -5.72
C ILE A 39 -5.47 -16.46 -4.26
N ASP A 40 -6.57 -16.77 -3.60
CA ASP A 40 -6.71 -16.59 -2.15
C ASP A 40 -6.42 -17.91 -1.45
N LEU A 41 -5.18 -18.02 -0.95
CA LEU A 41 -4.70 -19.25 -0.31
C LEU A 41 -5.56 -19.70 0.88
N MET A 42 -6.14 -18.77 1.64
CA MET A 42 -6.98 -19.12 2.78
C MET A 42 -8.33 -19.64 2.37
N SER A 43 -9.03 -18.94 1.49
CA SER A 43 -10.36 -19.36 1.01
C SER A 43 -10.31 -20.68 0.26
N ASP A 44 -9.27 -20.88 -0.55
CA ASP A 44 -9.07 -22.08 -1.34
C ASP A 44 -8.66 -23.28 -0.46
N THR A 45 -8.17 -23.02 0.76
CA THR A 45 -7.87 -24.06 1.74
C THR A 45 -9.08 -24.40 2.60
N ASN A 46 -9.73 -23.42 3.22
CA ASN A 46 -10.89 -23.60 4.09
C ASN A 46 -11.67 -22.30 4.30
N LYS A 47 -12.84 -22.16 3.64
CA LYS A 47 -13.73 -20.98 3.73
C LYS A 47 -14.25 -20.69 5.14
N VAL A 48 -14.42 -21.73 5.97
CA VAL A 48 -14.88 -21.54 7.36
C VAL A 48 -13.78 -20.98 8.23
N LEU A 49 -12.56 -21.51 8.07
CA LEU A 49 -11.37 -21.03 8.78
C LEU A 49 -11.07 -19.56 8.41
N GLU A 50 -11.19 -19.20 7.15
CA GLU A 50 -11.04 -17.80 6.69
C GLU A 50 -12.04 -16.87 7.39
N LYS A 51 -13.34 -17.22 7.42
CA LYS A 51 -14.36 -16.41 8.09
C LYS A 51 -14.07 -16.23 9.59
N ILE A 52 -13.65 -17.30 10.27
CA ILE A 52 -13.31 -17.26 11.69
C ILE A 52 -12.10 -16.35 11.94
N ILE A 53 -11.04 -16.50 11.15
CA ILE A 53 -9.83 -15.70 11.30
C ILE A 53 -10.10 -14.24 10.97
N SER A 54 -10.78 -13.93 9.86
CA SER A 54 -11.13 -12.57 9.46
C SER A 54 -12.02 -11.87 10.49
N ALA A 55 -13.08 -12.56 10.98
CA ALA A 55 -13.97 -12.02 11.99
C ALA A 55 -13.25 -11.82 13.34
N GLY A 56 -12.42 -12.78 13.75
CA GLY A 56 -11.64 -12.71 14.99
C GLY A 56 -10.61 -11.56 14.94
N TYR A 57 -9.90 -11.41 13.83
CA TYR A 57 -8.94 -10.33 13.59
C TYR A 57 -9.58 -8.95 13.67
N LEU A 58 -10.70 -8.73 12.96
CA LEU A 58 -11.43 -7.46 12.97
C LEU A 58 -12.00 -7.14 14.37
N LYS A 59 -12.55 -8.14 15.07
CA LYS A 59 -13.02 -7.95 16.45
C LYS A 59 -11.87 -7.62 17.41
N TRP A 60 -10.73 -8.28 17.27
CA TRP A 60 -9.56 -8.03 18.12
C TRP A 60 -9.03 -6.60 17.98
N ILE A 61 -8.83 -6.13 16.74
CA ILE A 61 -8.40 -4.75 16.49
C ILE A 61 -9.43 -3.75 17.04
N ARG A 62 -10.73 -4.02 16.83
CA ARG A 62 -11.80 -3.08 17.17
C ARG A 62 -12.05 -2.97 18.68
N HIS A 63 -12.02 -4.09 19.40
CA HIS A 63 -12.44 -4.14 20.81
C HIS A 63 -11.27 -4.18 21.80
N LEU A 64 -10.08 -4.63 21.37
CA LEU A 64 -8.91 -4.76 22.22
C LEU A 64 -7.63 -4.22 21.54
N PRO A 65 -7.62 -2.95 21.07
CA PRO A 65 -6.52 -2.39 20.28
C PRO A 65 -5.18 -2.39 21.02
N ALA A 66 -5.16 -2.17 22.34
CA ALA A 66 -3.94 -2.16 23.14
C ALA A 66 -3.26 -3.54 23.20
N THR A 67 -4.06 -4.62 23.34
CA THR A 67 -3.55 -6.00 23.36
C THR A 67 -3.07 -6.42 21.98
N TYR A 68 -3.78 -6.00 20.93
CA TYR A 68 -3.36 -6.21 19.56
C TYR A 68 -2.02 -5.51 19.28
N ASN A 69 -1.87 -4.24 19.67
CA ASN A 69 -0.63 -3.46 19.49
C ASN A 69 0.56 -4.14 20.18
N LYS A 70 0.37 -4.56 21.45
CA LYS A 70 1.42 -5.25 22.21
C LYS A 70 1.79 -6.58 21.55
N ALA A 71 0.80 -7.36 21.13
CA ALA A 71 1.03 -8.62 20.42
C ALA A 71 1.72 -8.38 19.08
N TYR A 72 1.27 -7.39 18.30
CA TYR A 72 1.86 -7.04 17.01
C TYR A 72 3.32 -6.61 17.16
N LYS A 73 3.62 -5.68 18.06
CA LYS A 73 4.99 -5.21 18.32
C LYS A 73 5.91 -6.34 18.79
N ASN A 74 5.43 -7.20 19.68
CA ASN A 74 6.25 -8.30 20.21
C ASN A 74 6.44 -9.44 19.19
N MET A 75 5.43 -9.76 18.39
CA MET A 75 5.47 -10.91 17.46
C MET A 75 6.10 -10.56 16.11
N PHE A 76 5.91 -9.32 15.64
CA PHE A 76 6.22 -8.97 14.25
C PHE A 76 7.27 -7.88 14.08
N TYR A 77 7.53 -7.04 15.11
CA TYR A 77 8.43 -5.90 15.00
C TYR A 77 9.64 -5.94 15.96
N GLY A 78 9.51 -6.54 17.16
CA GLY A 78 10.52 -6.51 18.22
C GLY A 78 11.51 -7.68 18.23
N ALA A 79 11.35 -8.67 17.36
CA ALA A 79 12.23 -9.84 17.37
C ALA A 79 13.27 -9.73 16.25
N GLU A 80 14.49 -9.26 16.60
CA GLU A 80 15.67 -9.64 15.84
C GLU A 80 15.66 -11.16 15.63
N SER A 81 15.47 -11.59 14.38
CA SER A 81 15.81 -12.94 13.89
C SER A 81 15.02 -14.16 14.37
N ARG A 82 13.90 -14.08 15.01
CA ARG A 82 13.04 -15.25 15.12
C ARG A 82 12.05 -15.26 13.95
N GLU A 83 12.32 -16.07 12.92
CA GLU A 83 11.28 -16.54 12.00
C GLU A 83 10.16 -17.09 12.89
N THR A 84 9.06 -16.34 13.01
CA THR A 84 7.95 -16.71 13.88
C THR A 84 7.35 -17.97 13.26
N GLU A 85 7.73 -19.13 13.80
CA GLU A 85 7.22 -20.41 13.35
C GLU A 85 5.79 -20.56 13.86
N PHE A 86 4.84 -20.20 13.03
CA PHE A 86 3.44 -20.60 13.20
C PHE A 86 3.32 -22.12 12.90
N LYS A 87 3.75 -22.95 13.86
CA LYS A 87 4.06 -24.37 13.63
C LYS A 87 2.84 -25.24 13.33
N TRP A 88 1.67 -24.95 13.88
CA TRP A 88 0.56 -25.92 13.89
C TRP A 88 -0.30 -25.95 12.62
N TYR A 89 -0.44 -24.85 11.88
CA TYR A 89 -1.21 -24.79 10.64
C TYR A 89 -0.37 -24.79 9.36
N GLN A 90 0.94 -24.61 9.50
CA GLN A 90 1.85 -24.61 8.33
C GLN A 90 1.77 -25.84 7.44
N PRO A 91 1.66 -27.09 7.96
CA PRO A 91 1.60 -28.26 7.08
C PRO A 91 0.42 -28.23 6.12
N LEU A 92 -0.76 -27.76 6.59
CA LEU A 92 -1.97 -27.68 5.78
C LEU A 92 -1.79 -26.69 4.60
N PHE A 93 -1.35 -25.48 4.90
CA PHE A 93 -1.14 -24.46 3.87
C PHE A 93 0.04 -24.76 2.95
N THR A 94 1.07 -25.41 3.47
CA THR A 94 2.22 -25.87 2.67
C THR A 94 1.77 -26.93 1.65
N ARG A 95 0.95 -27.88 2.07
CA ARG A 95 0.39 -28.90 1.17
C ARG A 95 -0.52 -28.26 0.11
N LYS A 96 -1.38 -27.32 0.51
CA LYS A 96 -2.26 -26.59 -0.44
C LYS A 96 -1.46 -25.75 -1.42
N MET A 97 -0.41 -25.06 -0.97
CA MET A 97 0.46 -24.30 -1.86
C MET A 97 1.13 -25.18 -2.90
N LEU A 98 1.65 -26.34 -2.50
CA LEU A 98 2.23 -27.32 -3.45
C LEU A 98 1.19 -27.81 -4.45
N GLN A 99 -0.02 -28.13 -3.98
CA GLN A 99 -1.12 -28.53 -4.87
C GLN A 99 -1.46 -27.44 -5.89
N ILE A 100 -1.55 -26.17 -5.47
CA ILE A 100 -1.80 -25.02 -6.35
C ILE A 100 -0.66 -24.86 -7.38
N ILE A 101 0.59 -24.99 -6.96
CA ILE A 101 1.74 -24.90 -7.88
C ILE A 101 1.70 -26.02 -8.92
N ASP A 102 1.37 -27.24 -8.52
CA ASP A 102 1.27 -28.39 -9.41
C ASP A 102 0.10 -28.27 -10.40
N GLU A 103 -1.09 -27.90 -9.91
CA GLU A 103 -2.30 -27.72 -10.73
C GLU A 103 -2.20 -26.54 -11.71
N GLU A 104 -1.65 -25.41 -11.26
CA GLU A 104 -1.58 -24.19 -12.06
C GLU A 104 -0.34 -24.11 -12.94
N ASN A 105 0.74 -24.82 -12.57
CA ASN A 105 2.04 -24.83 -13.25
C ASN A 105 2.50 -23.41 -13.63
N PRO A 106 2.69 -22.48 -12.65
CA PRO A 106 3.00 -21.09 -12.93
C PRO A 106 4.46 -20.89 -13.35
N ASP A 107 4.70 -19.89 -14.18
CA ASP A 107 6.05 -19.42 -14.54
C ASP A 107 6.60 -18.41 -13.54
N LEU A 108 5.72 -17.74 -12.76
CA LEU A 108 6.08 -16.76 -11.74
C LEU A 108 5.00 -16.68 -10.66
N ILE A 109 5.42 -16.46 -9.43
CA ILE A 109 4.53 -16.17 -8.31
C ILE A 109 4.85 -14.79 -7.74
N ILE A 110 3.82 -13.96 -7.51
CA ILE A 110 3.93 -12.65 -6.88
C ILE A 110 3.14 -12.65 -5.57
N CYS A 111 3.83 -12.39 -4.46
CA CYS A 111 3.25 -12.28 -3.12
C CYS A 111 3.10 -10.81 -2.74
N THR A 112 1.88 -10.36 -2.51
CA THR A 112 1.60 -9.04 -1.93
C THR A 112 1.29 -9.12 -0.44
N HIS A 113 1.39 -10.31 0.17
CA HIS A 113 1.21 -10.55 1.60
C HIS A 113 2.28 -11.49 2.16
N SER A 114 2.65 -11.27 3.43
CA SER A 114 3.71 -12.02 4.13
C SER A 114 3.43 -13.50 4.31
N PHE A 115 2.16 -13.90 4.52
CA PHE A 115 1.81 -15.29 4.81
C PHE A 115 2.13 -16.26 3.66
N PRO A 116 1.64 -16.06 2.41
CA PRO A 116 2.05 -16.89 1.28
C PRO A 116 3.56 -16.80 1.00
N SER A 117 4.15 -15.62 1.15
CA SER A 117 5.60 -15.41 1.03
C SER A 117 6.41 -16.31 1.97
N THR A 118 6.02 -16.41 3.25
CA THR A 118 6.68 -17.27 4.24
C THR A 118 6.61 -18.75 3.86
N ILE A 119 5.47 -19.20 3.35
CA ILE A 119 5.28 -20.59 2.91
C ILE A 119 6.20 -20.89 1.72
N LEU A 120 6.20 -20.01 0.70
CA LEU A 120 7.03 -20.16 -0.49
C LEU A 120 8.52 -20.09 -0.17
N SER A 121 8.95 -19.16 0.68
CA SER A 121 10.33 -19.11 1.16
C SER A 121 10.79 -20.43 1.77
N LYS A 122 9.97 -21.04 2.64
CA LYS A 122 10.28 -22.36 3.24
C LYS A 122 10.28 -23.49 2.21
N LEU A 123 9.39 -23.47 1.22
CA LEU A 123 9.38 -24.45 0.13
C LEU A 123 10.65 -24.35 -0.73
N LYS A 124 11.05 -23.14 -1.09
CA LYS A 124 12.29 -22.89 -1.86
C LYS A 124 13.52 -23.31 -1.10
N MET A 125 13.62 -22.98 0.19
CA MET A 125 14.73 -23.41 1.04
C MET A 125 14.85 -24.94 1.21
N LYS A 126 13.74 -25.66 1.02
CA LYS A 126 13.71 -27.14 1.05
C LYS A 126 13.85 -27.79 -0.34
N GLY A 127 14.09 -26.99 -1.38
CA GLY A 127 14.16 -27.49 -2.77
C GLY A 127 12.85 -28.08 -3.28
N LYS A 128 11.69 -27.63 -2.77
CA LYS A 128 10.36 -28.11 -3.13
C LYS A 128 9.58 -27.16 -4.05
N CYS A 129 10.19 -26.03 -4.43
CA CYS A 129 9.60 -25.07 -5.36
C CYS A 129 10.73 -24.36 -6.12
N ASP A 130 10.77 -24.52 -7.43
CA ASP A 130 11.74 -23.88 -8.31
C ASP A 130 11.17 -22.65 -9.03
N VAL A 131 9.85 -22.44 -8.94
CA VAL A 131 9.16 -21.30 -9.54
C VAL A 131 9.74 -19.99 -8.97
N PRO A 132 10.09 -19.01 -9.82
CA PRO A 132 10.49 -17.69 -9.35
C PRO A 132 9.41 -17.04 -8.49
N VAL A 133 9.81 -16.36 -7.41
CA VAL A 133 8.89 -15.68 -6.49
C VAL A 133 9.35 -14.23 -6.28
N ILE A 134 8.41 -13.30 -6.44
CA ILE A 134 8.59 -11.88 -6.12
C ILE A 134 7.77 -11.54 -4.87
N ASN A 135 8.41 -10.88 -3.90
CA ASN A 135 7.70 -10.19 -2.83
C ASN A 135 7.45 -8.73 -3.21
N VAL A 136 6.23 -8.27 -3.08
CA VAL A 136 5.84 -6.87 -3.25
C VAL A 136 5.32 -6.36 -1.91
N TYR A 137 6.07 -5.48 -1.29
CA TYR A 137 5.73 -4.97 0.04
C TYR A 137 4.72 -3.84 -0.05
N THR A 138 3.71 -3.87 0.80
CA THR A 138 2.52 -3.02 0.76
C THR A 138 2.43 -2.02 1.91
N ASP A 139 3.47 -1.97 2.74
CA ASP A 139 3.64 -1.04 3.86
C ASP A 139 5.03 -0.39 3.79
N PHE A 140 5.22 0.79 4.39
CA PHE A 140 6.50 1.50 4.42
C PHE A 140 7.51 0.89 5.41
N PHE A 141 7.39 -0.38 5.69
CA PHE A 141 8.32 -1.18 6.49
C PHE A 141 8.22 -2.66 6.10
N VAL A 142 9.21 -3.44 6.52
CA VAL A 142 9.21 -4.90 6.35
C VAL A 142 9.35 -5.57 7.69
N ASN A 143 8.34 -6.30 8.13
CA ASN A 143 8.36 -7.07 9.37
C ASN A 143 9.03 -8.44 9.19
N CYS A 144 9.29 -9.13 10.32
CA CYS A 144 10.02 -10.41 10.33
C CYS A 144 9.21 -11.60 9.79
N VAL A 145 7.90 -11.45 9.58
CA VAL A 145 7.04 -12.55 9.06
C VAL A 145 7.09 -12.69 7.55
N TRP A 146 7.68 -11.75 6.82
CA TRP A 146 7.91 -11.95 5.39
C TRP A 146 8.98 -13.02 5.15
N GLY A 147 8.67 -13.99 4.31
CA GLY A 147 9.67 -14.89 3.77
C GLY A 147 10.68 -14.11 2.92
N ARG A 148 11.98 -14.28 3.19
CA ARG A 148 13.04 -13.54 2.48
C ARG A 148 14.04 -14.46 1.82
N LYS A 149 14.40 -15.56 2.50
CA LYS A 149 15.35 -16.54 1.99
C LYS A 149 14.75 -17.32 0.82
N GLY A 150 15.52 -17.46 -0.25
CA GLY A 150 15.10 -18.18 -1.45
C GLY A 150 14.09 -17.44 -2.32
N ILE A 151 13.61 -16.25 -1.93
CA ILE A 151 12.79 -15.37 -2.76
C ILE A 151 13.69 -14.73 -3.82
N ASP A 152 13.21 -14.69 -5.06
CA ASP A 152 14.04 -14.32 -6.22
C ASP A 152 14.14 -12.82 -6.42
N ALA A 153 13.12 -12.03 -6.02
CA ALA A 153 13.17 -10.57 -6.03
C ALA A 153 12.28 -9.94 -4.96
N HIS A 154 12.61 -8.69 -4.60
CA HIS A 154 11.91 -7.91 -3.58
C HIS A 154 11.66 -6.50 -4.10
N PHE A 155 10.36 -6.11 -4.21
CA PHE A 155 9.92 -4.77 -4.58
C PHE A 155 9.59 -4.00 -3.32
N LEU A 156 10.41 -3.01 -3.01
CA LEU A 156 10.47 -2.32 -1.73
C LEU A 156 9.81 -0.94 -1.79
N PRO A 157 9.15 -0.52 -0.70
CA PRO A 157 8.41 0.74 -0.63
C PRO A 157 9.32 1.97 -0.62
N SER A 158 10.58 1.84 -0.14
CA SER A 158 11.49 2.97 -0.01
C SER A 158 12.96 2.52 0.10
N ARG A 159 13.86 3.47 -0.12
CA ARG A 159 15.30 3.28 0.04
C ARG A 159 15.69 2.97 1.49
N GLU A 160 15.04 3.61 2.46
CA GLU A 160 15.31 3.34 3.87
C GLU A 160 15.06 1.87 4.21
N VAL A 161 13.94 1.31 3.74
CA VAL A 161 13.63 -0.12 3.92
C VAL A 161 14.68 -1.00 3.24
N LYS A 162 15.17 -0.63 2.05
CA LYS A 162 16.26 -1.34 1.38
C LYS A 162 17.53 -1.35 2.23
N LEU A 163 17.93 -0.20 2.76
CA LEU A 163 19.11 -0.07 3.63
C LEU A 163 18.96 -0.86 4.93
N GLN A 164 17.77 -0.85 5.55
CA GLN A 164 17.48 -1.65 6.74
C GLN A 164 17.63 -3.15 6.47
N LEU A 165 17.17 -3.64 5.32
CA LEU A 165 17.32 -5.04 4.94
C LEU A 165 18.77 -5.41 4.59
N MET A 166 19.53 -4.50 3.98
CA MET A 166 20.95 -4.71 3.66
C MET A 166 21.81 -4.87 4.94
N ASN A 167 21.46 -4.19 6.00
CA ASN A 167 22.17 -4.24 7.28
C ASN A 167 21.85 -5.49 8.13
N GLN A 168 20.96 -6.37 7.66
CA GLN A 168 20.63 -7.60 8.37
C GLN A 168 21.60 -8.73 8.02
N LYS A 169 21.78 -9.69 8.95
CA LYS A 169 22.66 -10.87 8.77
C LYS A 169 22.34 -11.72 7.53
N SER A 170 21.10 -11.66 7.05
CA SER A 170 20.61 -12.38 5.87
C SER A 170 20.01 -11.37 4.91
N THR A 171 20.88 -10.69 4.15
CA THR A 171 20.46 -9.74 3.12
C THR A 171 19.70 -10.47 2.00
N PRO A 172 18.46 -10.05 1.68
CA PRO A 172 17.76 -10.59 0.52
C PRO A 172 18.50 -10.28 -0.79
N ALA A 173 18.40 -11.17 -1.76
CA ALA A 173 18.91 -10.92 -3.10
C ALA A 173 17.91 -10.06 -3.91
N ASN A 174 18.42 -9.34 -4.92
CA ASN A 174 17.61 -8.67 -5.95
C ASN A 174 16.52 -7.74 -5.37
N MET A 175 16.95 -6.73 -4.64
CA MET A 175 16.09 -5.71 -4.05
C MET A 175 15.97 -4.49 -4.96
N PHE A 176 14.74 -4.10 -5.29
CA PHE A 176 14.42 -2.93 -6.10
C PHE A 176 13.52 -1.97 -5.31
N VAL A 177 13.87 -0.69 -5.27
CA VAL A 177 13.02 0.35 -4.71
C VAL A 177 12.02 0.78 -5.77
N THR A 178 10.79 0.30 -5.65
CA THR A 178 9.70 0.55 -6.62
C THR A 178 8.65 1.53 -6.10
N GLY A 179 8.71 1.85 -4.79
CA GLY A 179 7.54 2.34 -4.09
C GLY A 179 6.51 1.22 -3.91
N ILE A 180 5.37 1.53 -3.33
CA ILE A 180 4.22 0.62 -3.31
C ILE A 180 3.46 0.79 -4.63
N PRO A 181 3.32 -0.25 -5.46
CA PRO A 181 2.65 -0.13 -6.74
C PRO A 181 1.19 0.31 -6.60
N VAL A 182 0.79 1.29 -7.40
CA VAL A 182 -0.59 1.78 -7.51
C VAL A 182 -1.08 1.59 -8.94
N HIS A 183 -2.39 1.55 -9.12
CA HIS A 183 -2.99 1.35 -10.44
C HIS A 183 -2.56 2.46 -11.42
N GLU A 184 -2.29 2.10 -12.68
CA GLU A 184 -1.79 3.06 -13.69
C GLU A 184 -2.81 4.16 -14.02
N GLU A 185 -4.12 3.90 -13.85
CA GLU A 185 -5.16 4.91 -13.96
C GLU A 185 -4.98 6.07 -12.95
N ILE A 186 -4.34 5.84 -11.82
CA ILE A 186 -3.94 6.92 -10.90
C ILE A 186 -2.72 7.62 -11.49
N GLN A 187 -2.96 8.68 -12.25
CA GLN A 187 -1.92 9.38 -12.99
C GLN A 187 -1.20 10.43 -12.14
N LYS A 188 0.06 10.71 -12.51
CA LYS A 188 0.86 11.74 -11.85
C LYS A 188 0.25 13.14 -12.05
N ARG A 189 0.38 13.99 -11.04
CA ARG A 189 -0.06 15.39 -11.05
C ARG A 189 1.09 16.30 -10.63
N LYS A 190 1.02 17.58 -11.00
CA LYS A 190 1.94 18.62 -10.50
C LYS A 190 1.50 19.07 -9.10
N ILE A 191 2.47 19.38 -8.23
CA ILE A 191 2.18 19.98 -6.92
C ILE A 191 1.52 21.35 -7.12
N LYS A 192 0.42 21.58 -6.44
CA LYS A 192 -0.22 22.90 -6.35
C LYS A 192 0.62 23.83 -5.48
N LYS A 193 0.68 25.11 -5.88
CA LYS A 193 1.33 26.19 -5.12
C LYS A 193 0.31 26.84 -4.18
N GLU A 194 0.80 27.59 -3.21
CA GLU A 194 -0.04 28.40 -2.31
C GLU A 194 -1.02 29.30 -3.07
N SER A 195 -0.56 29.92 -4.18
CA SER A 195 -1.40 30.77 -5.03
C SER A 195 -2.61 30.03 -5.60
N ASP A 196 -2.48 28.73 -5.90
CA ASP A 196 -3.55 27.92 -6.47
C ASP A 196 -4.65 27.68 -5.45
N PHE A 197 -4.28 27.48 -4.15
CA PHE A 197 -5.24 27.33 -3.06
C PHE A 197 -5.93 28.66 -2.72
N LYS A 198 -5.18 29.78 -2.73
CA LYS A 198 -5.75 31.12 -2.50
C LYS A 198 -6.68 31.60 -3.62
N ALA A 199 -6.46 31.11 -4.84
CA ALA A 199 -7.31 31.44 -5.99
C ALA A 199 -8.59 30.62 -6.03
N ALA A 200 -8.66 29.49 -5.32
CA ALA A 200 -9.86 28.68 -5.20
C ALA A 200 -10.87 29.36 -4.27
N ASP A 201 -12.12 29.42 -4.64
CA ASP A 201 -13.20 29.93 -3.78
C ASP A 201 -13.28 29.10 -2.49
N ARG A 202 -13.32 27.76 -2.62
CA ARG A 202 -13.20 26.79 -1.52
C ARG A 202 -12.36 25.59 -1.98
N PRO A 203 -11.13 25.39 -1.45
CA PRO A 203 -10.34 24.20 -1.77
C PRO A 203 -11.05 22.90 -1.37
N ASN A 204 -10.91 21.85 -2.17
CA ASN A 204 -11.54 20.56 -1.96
C ASN A 204 -10.66 19.63 -1.10
N ILE A 205 -11.15 19.19 0.02
CA ILE A 205 -10.50 18.26 0.92
C ILE A 205 -11.13 16.87 0.76
N LEU A 206 -10.36 15.90 0.29
CA LEU A 206 -10.79 14.52 0.23
C LEU A 206 -10.61 13.85 1.58
N ILE A 207 -11.67 13.31 2.17
CA ILE A 207 -11.61 12.54 3.41
C ILE A 207 -11.80 11.06 3.10
N ALA A 208 -10.77 10.24 3.40
CA ALA A 208 -10.76 8.81 3.13
C ALA A 208 -10.47 8.00 4.41
N GLY A 209 -11.48 7.39 4.99
CA GLY A 209 -11.37 6.58 6.21
C GLY A 209 -11.01 5.11 6.00
N GLY A 210 -10.62 4.72 4.77
CA GLY A 210 -10.40 3.34 4.37
C GLY A 210 -11.69 2.61 4.00
N ASN A 211 -11.55 1.36 3.53
CA ASN A 211 -12.60 0.56 2.88
C ASN A 211 -13.90 0.38 3.70
N SER A 212 -13.85 0.54 5.01
CA SER A 212 -15.00 0.38 5.91
C SER A 212 -15.57 1.71 6.41
N GLY A 213 -15.01 2.87 5.99
CA GLY A 213 -15.37 4.17 6.56
C GLY A 213 -15.22 4.18 8.09
N LEU A 214 -14.34 3.33 8.62
CA LEU A 214 -14.16 3.16 10.07
C LEU A 214 -13.42 4.36 10.64
N GLY A 215 -13.93 4.90 11.68
CA GLY A 215 -13.23 5.85 12.52
C GLY A 215 -13.99 7.13 12.77
N SER A 216 -13.24 8.09 13.23
CA SER A 216 -13.63 9.39 13.70
C SER A 216 -14.02 10.41 12.60
N ILE A 217 -14.40 9.97 11.37
CA ILE A 217 -14.73 10.90 10.27
C ILE A 217 -15.85 11.87 10.68
N ALA A 218 -16.94 11.36 11.25
CA ALA A 218 -18.04 12.21 11.72
C ALA A 218 -17.55 13.21 12.78
N ARG A 219 -16.68 12.77 13.70
CA ARG A 219 -16.06 13.63 14.73
C ARG A 219 -15.11 14.66 14.13
N LEU A 220 -14.37 14.31 13.07
CA LEU A 220 -13.51 15.26 12.36
C LEU A 220 -14.28 16.41 11.73
N LEU A 221 -15.51 16.12 11.27
CA LEU A 221 -16.41 17.09 10.65
C LEU A 221 -17.34 17.77 11.63
N ASP A 222 -17.23 17.42 12.91
CA ASP A 222 -18.03 18.05 13.96
C ASP A 222 -17.67 19.54 14.06
N GLY A 223 -18.70 20.38 14.09
CA GLY A 223 -18.51 21.83 14.05
C GLY A 223 -18.30 22.47 12.66
N LEU A 224 -18.09 21.67 11.59
CA LEU A 224 -17.94 22.20 10.22
C LEU A 224 -19.24 22.17 9.41
N GLN A 225 -20.36 21.71 10.00
CA GLN A 225 -21.62 21.47 9.29
C GLN A 225 -22.27 22.77 8.81
N GLU A 226 -22.14 23.88 9.56
CA GLU A 226 -22.79 25.14 9.26
C GLU A 226 -22.00 25.99 8.27
N SER A 227 -20.68 26.03 8.38
CA SER A 227 -19.80 26.79 7.50
C SER A 227 -18.36 26.30 7.52
N SER A 228 -17.65 26.44 6.40
CA SER A 228 -16.22 26.21 6.28
C SER A 228 -15.64 26.94 5.07
N ASP A 229 -14.36 27.26 5.12
CA ASP A 229 -13.59 27.77 3.99
C ASP A 229 -13.14 26.66 3.03
N PHE A 230 -13.54 25.40 3.29
CA PHE A 230 -13.21 24.24 2.47
C PHE A 230 -14.46 23.47 2.05
N ASN A 231 -14.38 22.78 0.93
CA ASN A 231 -15.30 21.72 0.55
C ASN A 231 -14.75 20.38 1.02
N PHE A 232 -15.60 19.51 1.56
CA PHE A 232 -15.22 18.17 2.00
C PHE A 232 -15.90 17.09 1.16
N LEU A 233 -15.09 16.28 0.46
CA LEU A 233 -15.52 15.11 -0.29
C LEU A 233 -15.27 13.88 0.58
N VAL A 234 -16.32 13.28 1.13
CA VAL A 234 -16.19 12.27 2.18
C VAL A 234 -16.44 10.88 1.63
N LEU A 235 -15.40 10.07 1.46
CA LEU A 235 -15.52 8.66 1.07
C LEU A 235 -16.02 7.82 2.25
N CYS A 236 -17.30 7.48 2.22
CA CYS A 236 -17.95 6.69 3.25
C CYS A 236 -17.67 5.18 3.13
N GLY A 237 -17.07 4.74 2.01
CA GLY A 237 -16.81 3.32 1.76
C GLY A 237 -18.10 2.50 1.84
N ASN A 238 -18.03 1.34 2.49
CA ASN A 238 -19.19 0.46 2.70
C ASN A 238 -20.07 0.88 3.92
N ASN A 239 -19.76 2.00 4.56
CA ASN A 239 -20.50 2.48 5.74
C ASN A 239 -21.72 3.29 5.31
N LYS A 240 -22.83 2.60 5.02
CA LYS A 240 -24.12 3.22 4.62
C LYS A 240 -24.64 4.18 5.67
N LYS A 241 -24.45 3.87 6.97
CA LYS A 241 -24.90 4.74 8.05
C LYS A 241 -24.18 6.09 8.01
N LEU A 242 -22.86 6.09 7.90
CA LEU A 242 -22.07 7.32 7.76
C LEU A 242 -22.50 8.15 6.55
N TYR A 243 -22.78 7.47 5.43
CA TYR A 243 -23.26 8.13 4.21
C TYR A 243 -24.59 8.85 4.44
N GLU A 244 -25.59 8.15 5.03
CA GLU A 244 -26.91 8.73 5.30
C GLU A 244 -26.85 9.82 6.38
N ASP A 245 -26.03 9.63 7.42
CA ASP A 245 -25.84 10.61 8.50
C ASP A 245 -25.30 11.93 7.90
N ILE A 246 -24.22 11.89 7.09
CA ILE A 246 -23.63 13.08 6.47
C ILE A 246 -24.60 13.69 5.45
N LYS A 247 -25.28 12.89 4.65
CA LYS A 247 -26.28 13.35 3.69
C LYS A 247 -27.42 14.11 4.38
N GLY A 248 -27.80 13.66 5.58
CA GLY A 248 -28.84 14.30 6.40
C GLY A 248 -28.47 15.68 6.93
N TRP A 249 -27.19 16.07 6.92
CA TRP A 249 -26.74 17.39 7.33
C TRP A 249 -27.16 18.50 6.35
N ASN A 250 -27.48 18.16 5.10
CA ASN A 250 -27.85 19.11 4.05
C ASN A 250 -26.85 20.27 3.87
N SER A 251 -25.57 20.00 4.13
CA SER A 251 -24.50 20.99 3.97
C SER A 251 -24.16 21.21 2.49
N ASP A 252 -23.89 22.46 2.08
CA ASP A 252 -23.50 22.81 0.73
C ASP A 252 -22.03 22.46 0.42
N HIS A 253 -21.20 22.35 1.45
CA HIS A 253 -19.76 22.14 1.36
C HIS A 253 -19.29 20.77 1.88
N ILE A 254 -20.15 19.91 2.44
CA ILE A 254 -19.82 18.55 2.86
C ILE A 254 -20.60 17.54 2.03
N LYS A 255 -19.92 16.83 1.13
CA LYS A 255 -20.53 15.89 0.19
C LYS A 255 -20.13 14.45 0.52
N PRO A 256 -21.05 13.59 0.98
CA PRO A 256 -20.75 12.18 1.15
C PRO A 256 -20.69 11.48 -0.21
N LEU A 257 -19.70 10.60 -0.37
CA LEU A 257 -19.51 9.77 -1.54
C LEU A 257 -19.63 8.29 -1.14
N PRO A 258 -20.33 7.48 -1.94
CA PRO A 258 -20.44 6.04 -1.70
C PRO A 258 -19.10 5.35 -1.94
N TYR A 259 -19.07 4.02 -1.80
CA TYR A 259 -17.93 3.24 -2.22
C TYR A 259 -17.71 3.36 -3.72
N LEU A 260 -16.52 3.83 -4.12
CA LEU A 260 -16.09 3.89 -5.50
C LEU A 260 -15.27 2.64 -5.83
N SER A 261 -15.68 1.91 -6.85
CA SER A 261 -14.98 0.71 -7.33
C SER A 261 -14.15 0.98 -8.60
N SER A 262 -14.53 2.00 -9.38
CA SER A 262 -13.80 2.41 -10.57
C SER A 262 -12.52 3.14 -10.20
N ARG A 263 -11.42 2.80 -10.89
CA ARG A 263 -10.13 3.48 -10.75
C ARG A 263 -10.12 4.83 -11.44
N GLU A 264 -10.84 4.94 -12.53
CA GLU A 264 -11.06 6.20 -13.25
C GLU A 264 -11.78 7.22 -12.36
N GLU A 265 -12.90 6.82 -11.72
CA GLU A 265 -13.63 7.70 -10.80
C GLU A 265 -12.77 8.12 -9.60
N MET A 266 -11.94 7.21 -9.06
CA MET A 266 -10.98 7.54 -8.00
C MET A 266 -9.90 8.50 -8.48
N ASN A 267 -9.39 8.33 -9.71
CA ASN A 267 -8.41 9.24 -10.31
C ASN A 267 -9.00 10.65 -10.47
N GLU A 268 -10.22 10.75 -11.00
CA GLU A 268 -10.94 12.03 -11.14
C GLU A 268 -11.16 12.71 -9.77
N LEU A 269 -11.51 11.91 -8.75
CA LEU A 269 -11.71 12.43 -7.39
C LEU A 269 -10.39 12.95 -6.81
N TYR A 270 -9.28 12.25 -6.98
CA TYR A 270 -7.96 12.74 -6.60
C TYR A 270 -7.57 14.02 -7.37
N ASP A 271 -7.96 14.15 -8.66
CA ASP A 271 -7.67 15.33 -9.46
C ASP A 271 -8.48 16.56 -9.02
N GLN A 272 -9.68 16.35 -8.49
CA GLN A 272 -10.49 17.41 -7.89
C GLN A 272 -10.00 17.83 -6.50
N ALA A 273 -9.31 16.94 -5.78
CA ALA A 273 -8.86 17.22 -4.43
C ALA A 273 -7.66 18.18 -4.40
N ASP A 274 -7.61 19.02 -3.38
CA ASP A 274 -6.50 19.93 -3.06
C ASP A 274 -5.63 19.39 -1.93
N ALA A 275 -6.20 18.56 -1.06
CA ALA A 275 -5.52 17.80 -0.02
C ALA A 275 -6.32 16.53 0.31
N ILE A 276 -5.69 15.62 1.02
CA ILE A 276 -6.34 14.41 1.52
C ILE A 276 -6.15 14.27 3.03
N VAL A 277 -7.25 13.95 3.72
CA VAL A 277 -7.27 13.53 5.13
C VAL A 277 -7.53 12.03 5.17
N THR A 278 -6.59 11.24 5.67
CA THR A 278 -6.69 9.77 5.60
C THR A 278 -5.98 9.08 6.76
N LYS A 279 -5.95 7.76 6.75
CA LYS A 279 -5.09 6.90 7.58
C LYS A 279 -3.78 6.59 6.87
N PRO A 280 -2.69 6.25 7.56
CA PRO A 280 -1.39 5.97 6.95
C PRO A 280 -1.30 4.56 6.35
N GLY A 281 -2.28 4.20 5.51
CA GLY A 281 -2.30 2.94 4.76
C GLY A 281 -1.44 3.01 3.51
N GLY A 282 -0.65 1.97 3.24
CA GLY A 282 0.37 2.00 2.19
C GLY A 282 -0.16 2.43 0.82
N VAL A 283 -1.27 1.87 0.35
CA VAL A 283 -1.80 2.15 -1.00
C VAL A 283 -2.35 3.58 -1.11
N THR A 284 -3.25 3.99 -0.21
CA THR A 284 -3.86 5.33 -0.24
C THR A 284 -2.79 6.43 -0.14
N ILE A 285 -1.78 6.23 0.72
CA ILE A 285 -0.63 7.15 0.80
C ILE A 285 0.13 7.19 -0.53
N SER A 286 0.40 6.03 -1.14
CA SER A 286 1.15 5.97 -2.41
C SER A 286 0.37 6.59 -3.57
N GLU A 287 -0.95 6.44 -3.62
CA GLU A 287 -1.84 7.13 -4.57
C GLU A 287 -1.77 8.65 -4.37
N ALA A 288 -1.89 9.11 -3.12
CA ALA A 288 -1.81 10.54 -2.77
C ALA A 288 -0.43 11.14 -3.06
N LEU A 289 0.67 10.41 -2.82
CA LEU A 289 2.03 10.81 -3.19
C LEU A 289 2.20 10.92 -4.71
N LYS A 290 1.67 9.95 -5.49
CA LYS A 290 1.67 10.00 -6.97
C LYS A 290 0.89 11.21 -7.48
N LYS A 291 -0.19 11.61 -6.77
CA LYS A 291 -0.99 12.82 -7.02
C LYS A 291 -0.39 14.08 -6.43
N LYS A 292 0.69 13.98 -5.65
CA LYS A 292 1.38 15.09 -4.99
C LYS A 292 0.44 15.96 -4.15
N LEU A 293 -0.54 15.31 -3.49
CA LEU A 293 -1.46 15.97 -2.56
C LEU A 293 -0.80 16.19 -1.20
N PRO A 294 -1.04 17.31 -0.51
CA PRO A 294 -0.82 17.41 0.91
C PRO A 294 -1.63 16.34 1.66
N ILE A 295 -0.96 15.53 2.48
CA ILE A 295 -1.55 14.37 3.15
C ILE A 295 -1.62 14.65 4.64
N PHE A 296 -2.83 14.62 5.18
CA PHE A 296 -3.11 14.79 6.61
C PHE A 296 -3.56 13.46 7.20
N ILE A 297 -2.95 13.05 8.30
CA ILE A 297 -3.30 11.79 8.98
C ILE A 297 -4.13 12.09 10.21
N HIS A 298 -5.38 11.63 10.20
CA HIS A 298 -6.31 11.85 11.32
C HIS A 298 -6.21 10.79 12.41
N SER A 299 -5.79 9.58 12.09
CA SER A 299 -5.63 8.48 13.05
C SER A 299 -4.80 7.36 12.44
N ALA A 300 -4.14 6.60 13.29
CA ALA A 300 -3.44 5.38 12.91
C ALA A 300 -3.93 4.22 13.78
N LEU A 301 -4.26 3.10 13.16
CA LEU A 301 -4.55 1.88 13.90
C LEU A 301 -3.27 1.34 14.51
N PRO A 302 -3.35 0.78 15.73
CA PRO A 302 -2.20 0.15 16.38
C PRO A 302 -1.55 -0.91 15.49
N GLY A 303 -0.22 -0.97 15.53
CA GLY A 303 0.56 -1.92 14.74
C GLY A 303 1.03 -1.34 13.41
N GLN A 304 0.53 -1.82 12.28
CA GLN A 304 1.04 -1.47 10.93
C GLN A 304 0.93 0.02 10.63
N GLU A 305 -0.26 0.62 10.88
CA GLU A 305 -0.49 2.02 10.55
C GLU A 305 0.36 2.96 11.41
N GLU A 306 0.61 2.63 12.72
CA GLU A 306 1.53 3.41 13.56
C GLU A 306 2.97 3.40 13.02
N ILE A 307 3.42 2.28 12.47
CA ILE A 307 4.78 2.17 11.92
C ILE A 307 4.88 2.94 10.61
N ASN A 308 3.89 2.82 9.72
CA ASN A 308 3.81 3.62 8.51
C ASN A 308 3.82 5.11 8.85
N MET A 309 3.02 5.53 9.84
CA MET A 309 2.94 6.92 10.30
C MET A 309 4.30 7.44 10.74
N LYS A 310 5.02 6.65 11.55
CA LYS A 310 6.35 7.03 12.04
C LYS A 310 7.33 7.29 10.89
N TYR A 311 7.38 6.39 9.90
CA TYR A 311 8.19 6.56 8.70
C TYR A 311 7.80 7.81 7.92
N LEU A 312 6.52 7.93 7.58
CA LEU A 312 6.00 9.02 6.74
C LEU A 312 6.23 10.41 7.37
N LYS A 313 6.09 10.51 8.71
CA LYS A 313 6.42 11.74 9.46
C LYS A 313 7.92 12.04 9.43
N ALA A 314 8.77 11.05 9.63
CA ALA A 314 10.22 11.23 9.63
C ALA A 314 10.72 11.73 8.27
N GLU A 315 10.12 11.25 7.18
CA GLU A 315 10.42 11.68 5.81
C GLU A 315 9.76 13.04 5.42
N GLY A 316 8.88 13.57 6.27
CA GLY A 316 8.16 14.82 6.00
C GLY A 316 7.10 14.69 4.89
N LEU A 317 6.59 13.50 4.66
CA LEU A 317 5.62 13.19 3.59
C LEU A 317 4.17 13.43 4.01
N VAL A 318 3.90 13.55 5.32
CA VAL A 318 2.54 13.71 5.87
C VAL A 318 2.52 14.68 7.05
N PHE A 319 1.33 15.23 7.32
CA PHE A 319 1.02 16.03 8.48
C PHE A 319 0.11 15.24 9.43
N GLU A 320 0.42 15.18 10.70
CA GLU A 320 -0.45 14.57 11.72
C GLU A 320 -1.44 15.59 12.23
N LEU A 321 -2.71 15.22 12.27
CA LEU A 321 -3.78 16.05 12.82
C LEU A 321 -3.94 15.81 14.32
N ASP A 322 -4.10 16.89 15.06
CA ASP A 322 -4.61 16.85 16.43
C ASP A 322 -6.14 16.83 16.40
N LEU A 323 -6.74 15.76 16.90
CA LEU A 323 -8.20 15.57 16.90
C LEU A 323 -8.93 16.48 17.90
N GLU A 324 -8.22 17.10 18.83
CA GLU A 324 -8.80 18.05 19.79
C GLU A 324 -8.72 19.52 19.29
N ALA A 325 -8.00 19.75 18.18
CA ALA A 325 -7.87 21.06 17.55
C ALA A 325 -8.76 21.15 16.30
N SER A 326 -9.09 22.39 15.88
CA SER A 326 -9.88 22.63 14.67
C SER A 326 -9.21 22.03 13.42
N LEU A 327 -9.92 21.18 12.70
CA LEU A 327 -9.45 20.64 11.43
C LEU A 327 -9.14 21.75 10.43
N GLU A 328 -10.04 22.71 10.31
CA GLU A 328 -9.92 23.83 9.37
C GLU A 328 -8.67 24.66 9.62
N GLU A 329 -8.38 25.01 10.86
CA GLU A 329 -7.18 25.77 11.21
C GLU A 329 -5.89 25.00 10.91
N GLN A 330 -5.90 23.68 11.12
CA GLN A 330 -4.76 22.83 10.80
C GLN A 330 -4.53 22.72 9.29
N LEU A 331 -5.61 22.61 8.49
CA LEU A 331 -5.53 22.63 7.03
C LEU A 331 -4.98 23.97 6.54
N LYS A 332 -5.52 25.10 7.02
CA LYS A 332 -5.05 26.45 6.67
C LYS A 332 -3.56 26.64 7.01
N THR A 333 -3.14 26.19 8.19
CA THR A 333 -1.75 26.29 8.66
C THR A 333 -0.75 25.65 7.70
N VAL A 334 -1.16 24.64 6.93
CA VAL A 334 -0.31 23.98 5.95
C VAL A 334 -0.53 24.53 4.55
N MET A 335 -1.80 24.57 4.11
CA MET A 335 -2.14 24.86 2.70
C MET A 335 -1.92 26.33 2.35
N MET A 336 -1.96 27.24 3.34
CA MET A 336 -1.74 28.68 3.17
C MET A 336 -0.31 29.12 3.59
N ASP A 337 0.60 28.16 3.82
CA ASP A 337 2.00 28.42 4.17
C ASP A 337 2.94 27.89 3.07
N GLU A 338 3.47 28.81 2.26
CA GLU A 338 4.38 28.49 1.17
C GLU A 338 5.63 27.72 1.64
N THR A 339 6.15 28.01 2.83
CA THR A 339 7.34 27.35 3.36
C THR A 339 7.05 25.88 3.67
N ARG A 340 5.90 25.57 4.25
CA ARG A 340 5.47 24.19 4.53
C ARG A 340 5.21 23.43 3.24
N LEU A 341 4.55 24.03 2.26
CA LEU A 341 4.30 23.42 0.96
C LEU A 341 5.60 23.15 0.21
N ARG A 342 6.59 24.06 0.22
CA ARG A 342 7.91 23.83 -0.38
C ARG A 342 8.67 22.72 0.32
N ARG A 343 8.58 22.58 1.65
CA ARG A 343 9.20 21.47 2.39
C ARG A 343 8.57 20.14 2.02
N LEU A 344 7.25 20.08 1.93
CA LEU A 344 6.53 18.90 1.47
C LEU A 344 6.94 18.55 0.03
N GLN A 345 6.99 19.52 -0.87
CA GLN A 345 7.43 19.31 -2.25
C GLN A 345 8.83 18.69 -2.29
N GLY A 346 9.79 19.26 -1.55
CA GLY A 346 11.13 18.71 -1.49
C GLY A 346 11.19 17.30 -0.88
N ALA A 347 10.31 16.96 0.06
CA ALA A 347 10.20 15.62 0.62
C ALA A 347 9.66 14.62 -0.42
N VAL A 348 8.60 14.97 -1.14
CA VAL A 348 8.02 14.14 -2.21
C VAL A 348 9.01 13.94 -3.36
N GLU A 349 9.71 15.00 -3.77
CA GLU A 349 10.73 14.91 -4.83
C GLU A 349 11.90 13.99 -4.41
N ARG A 350 12.38 14.08 -3.15
CA ARG A 350 13.39 13.13 -2.63
C ARG A 350 12.88 11.70 -2.66
N TYR A 351 11.68 11.44 -2.17
CA TYR A 351 11.08 10.11 -2.21
C TYR A 351 10.99 9.57 -3.65
N GLU A 352 10.53 10.39 -4.61
CA GLU A 352 10.48 10.00 -6.03
C GLU A 352 11.87 9.74 -6.63
N GLN A 353 12.89 10.52 -6.26
CA GLN A 353 14.27 10.36 -6.74
C GLN A 353 14.94 9.08 -6.21
N GLU A 354 14.50 8.58 -5.07
CA GLU A 354 15.00 7.35 -4.48
C GLU A 354 14.42 6.08 -5.12
N LEU A 355 13.37 6.20 -5.93
CA LEU A 355 12.83 5.07 -6.66
C LEU A 355 13.79 4.63 -7.76
N GLU A 356 14.18 3.36 -7.75
CA GLU A 356 15.02 2.73 -8.79
C GLU A 356 14.17 2.35 -10.00
N ILE A 357 12.88 2.08 -9.78
CA ILE A 357 11.88 1.78 -10.81
C ILE A 357 10.71 2.73 -10.56
N TYR A 358 10.49 3.67 -11.47
CA TYR A 358 9.53 4.78 -11.26
C TYR A 358 8.44 4.89 -12.33
N THR A 359 8.49 4.04 -13.38
CA THR A 359 7.44 3.95 -14.39
C THR A 359 6.83 2.56 -14.43
N ASP A 360 5.57 2.49 -14.82
CA ASP A 360 4.83 1.24 -14.96
C ASP A 360 5.49 0.34 -16.02
N LEU A 361 5.99 0.92 -17.11
CA LEU A 361 6.72 0.20 -18.16
C LEU A 361 8.04 -0.42 -17.65
N GLN A 362 8.80 0.32 -16.81
CA GLN A 362 10.03 -0.21 -16.20
C GLN A 362 9.72 -1.38 -15.27
N LEU A 363 8.63 -1.28 -14.50
CA LEU A 363 8.21 -2.34 -13.59
C LEU A 363 7.80 -3.61 -14.36
N ALA A 364 7.02 -3.46 -15.44
CA ALA A 364 6.66 -4.56 -16.32
C ALA A 364 7.91 -5.22 -16.94
N GLU A 365 8.89 -4.42 -17.38
CA GLU A 365 10.13 -4.93 -17.96
C GLU A 365 10.97 -5.73 -16.97
N VAL A 366 11.10 -5.26 -15.72
CA VAL A 366 11.80 -6.01 -14.66
C VAL A 366 11.11 -7.35 -14.40
N ILE A 367 9.79 -7.37 -14.32
CA ILE A 367 9.03 -8.61 -14.14
C ILE A 367 9.21 -9.53 -15.35
N ARG A 368 9.22 -9.00 -16.57
CA ARG A 368 9.47 -9.76 -17.80
C ARG A 368 10.85 -10.43 -17.80
N VAL A 369 11.86 -9.75 -17.30
CA VAL A 369 13.20 -10.33 -17.19
C VAL A 369 13.27 -11.44 -16.16
N ILE A 370 12.59 -11.27 -15.03
CA ILE A 370 12.48 -12.32 -14.00
C ILE A 370 11.79 -13.57 -14.56
N LEU A 371 10.74 -13.38 -15.37
CA LEU A 371 10.05 -14.46 -16.11
C LEU A 371 10.96 -15.22 -17.07
N LYS A 372 11.98 -14.58 -17.65
CA LYS A 372 12.95 -15.20 -18.57
C LYS A 372 14.04 -16.01 -17.88
N GLY A 373 14.12 -15.96 -16.55
CA GLY A 373 15.01 -16.76 -15.71
C GLY A 373 16.15 -16.00 -15.04
N ARG A 374 16.78 -16.65 -14.05
CA ARG A 374 17.80 -16.06 -13.15
C ARG A 374 19.04 -15.51 -13.84
N GLN A 375 19.47 -16.07 -14.97
CA GLN A 375 20.66 -15.59 -15.69
C GLN A 375 20.46 -14.16 -16.20
N ASN A 376 19.25 -13.85 -16.66
CA ASN A 376 18.94 -12.50 -17.16
C ASN A 376 18.80 -11.47 -16.04
N MET A 377 18.51 -11.92 -14.81
CA MET A 377 18.36 -11.03 -13.67
C MET A 377 19.67 -10.37 -13.22
N GLN A 378 20.80 -11.09 -13.27
CA GLN A 378 22.11 -10.51 -12.99
C GLN A 378 22.45 -9.40 -14.00
N GLU A 379 22.09 -9.59 -15.26
CA GLU A 379 22.29 -8.59 -16.32
C GLU A 379 21.46 -7.33 -16.09
N VAL A 380 20.19 -7.47 -15.63
CA VAL A 380 19.33 -6.35 -15.25
C VAL A 380 19.91 -5.57 -14.07
N LEU A 381 20.39 -6.27 -13.04
CA LEU A 381 20.99 -5.63 -11.86
C LEU A 381 22.27 -4.86 -12.24
N ILE A 382 23.10 -5.45 -13.09
CA ILE A 382 24.33 -4.79 -13.57
C ILE A 382 23.97 -3.55 -14.38
N ARG A 383 23.02 -3.65 -15.31
CA ARG A 383 22.57 -2.55 -16.16
C ARG A 383 21.86 -1.46 -15.36
N ASN A 384 21.03 -1.83 -14.38
CA ASN A 384 20.36 -0.88 -13.49
C ASN A 384 21.37 -0.13 -12.62
N ASN A 385 22.32 -0.84 -12.01
CA ASN A 385 23.40 -0.23 -11.21
C ASN A 385 24.34 0.65 -12.05
N ALA A 386 24.47 0.37 -13.36
CA ALA A 386 25.25 1.16 -14.29
C ALA A 386 24.43 2.31 -14.95
N GLY A 387 23.15 2.49 -14.60
CA GLY A 387 22.26 3.48 -15.24
C GLY A 387 21.92 3.17 -16.69
N LEU A 388 22.27 1.97 -17.21
CA LEU A 388 22.14 1.62 -18.62
C LEU A 388 20.75 1.09 -19.02
N LEU A 389 19.99 0.56 -18.06
CA LEU A 389 18.61 0.10 -18.31
C LEU A 389 17.61 1.25 -18.27
N PHE A 390 17.89 2.21 -17.41
CA PHE A 390 17.04 3.36 -17.17
C PHE A 390 17.93 4.58 -17.02
N PRO A 391 18.19 5.33 -18.10
CA PRO A 391 19.00 6.54 -18.02
C PRO A 391 18.41 7.48 -16.97
N LEU A 392 19.31 8.15 -16.25
CA LEU A 392 18.94 9.14 -15.26
C LEU A 392 17.97 10.14 -15.89
N ARG A 393 16.97 10.54 -15.12
CA ARG A 393 15.96 11.53 -15.49
C ARG A 393 16.65 12.84 -15.94
N ASP A 394 16.29 13.34 -17.11
CA ASP A 394 16.48 14.74 -17.48
C ASP A 394 15.45 15.63 -16.80
#